data_2fb88deeab393b8f8aba1b176b092a84
#
_entry.id   2fb88deeab393b8f8aba1b176b092a84
#
_cell.length_a   1.000
_cell.length_b   1.000
_cell.length_c   1.000
_cell.angle_alpha   90.00
_cell.angle_beta   90.00
_cell.angle_gamma   90.00
#
_symmetry.space_group_name_H-M   'P 1'
#
loop_
_entity.id
_entity.type
_entity.pdbx_description
1 polymer ?
#
loop_
_entity_poly.entity_id
_entity_poly.type
_entity_poly.pdbx_seq_one_letter_code
_entity_poly.pdbx_strand_id
1 'polypeptide(L)'
;MLEKKEFEIPSEKFKKGATVYTDSDTPVKAAIIYFHGGGLLYGRRKDLPRPHLNTLTQAGYAIIAFDYPLAPAAKLEMIMNDVESSIQYYIDHSDELIKNPKSSEGSLPYFLWGRSAGAYLCLIAAAKGTYTQAPAGILSYYGYGFLCDNWFKEPSRHYCTLPKVP
;
A
#
# COMPACT_ATOMS: atom_id res chain seq x y z
N MET A 1 -11.53 9.62 -17.80
CA MET A 1 -11.94 8.18 -17.71
C MET A 1 -10.89 7.39 -16.94
N LEU A 2 -11.31 6.44 -16.08
CA LEU A 2 -10.35 5.61 -15.30
C LEU A 2 -9.50 4.74 -16.21
N GLU A 3 -8.20 4.94 -16.17
CA GLU A 3 -7.19 4.13 -16.84
C GLU A 3 -6.49 3.21 -15.84
N LYS A 4 -5.99 2.09 -16.35
CA LYS A 4 -5.29 1.09 -15.57
C LYS A 4 -4.09 0.57 -16.35
N LYS A 5 -2.91 0.56 -15.73
CA LYS A 5 -1.68 -0.04 -16.28
C LYS A 5 -1.09 -1.03 -15.28
N GLU A 6 -0.51 -2.10 -15.79
CA GLU A 6 0.14 -3.13 -14.97
C GLU A 6 1.63 -3.15 -15.27
N PHE A 7 2.42 -3.29 -14.20
CA PHE A 7 3.87 -3.33 -14.25
C PHE A 7 4.36 -4.57 -13.53
N GLU A 8 5.39 -5.20 -14.07
CA GLU A 8 6.17 -6.20 -13.35
C GLU A 8 7.29 -5.48 -12.61
N ILE A 9 7.40 -5.72 -11.31
CA ILE A 9 8.37 -5.04 -10.45
C ILE A 9 9.49 -6.03 -10.13
N PRO A 10 10.76 -5.63 -10.28
CA PRO A 10 11.89 -6.50 -9.92
C PRO A 10 11.77 -6.99 -8.47
N SER A 11 11.91 -8.29 -8.28
CA SER A 11 11.93 -8.94 -6.97
C SER A 11 12.71 -10.25 -7.07
N GLU A 12 13.59 -10.50 -6.11
CA GLU A 12 14.44 -11.70 -6.12
C GLU A 12 13.71 -12.97 -5.66
N LYS A 13 12.64 -12.82 -4.88
CA LYS A 13 12.07 -13.95 -4.12
C LYS A 13 10.66 -14.35 -4.53
N PHE A 14 9.92 -13.49 -5.24
CA PHE A 14 8.56 -13.78 -5.67
C PHE A 14 8.15 -12.91 -6.85
N LYS A 15 7.12 -13.34 -7.57
CA LYS A 15 6.58 -12.54 -8.67
C LYS A 15 5.80 -11.36 -8.11
N LYS A 16 6.31 -10.16 -8.33
CA LYS A 16 5.77 -8.90 -7.83
C LYS A 16 5.24 -8.04 -8.96
N GLY A 17 4.11 -7.40 -8.73
CA GLY A 17 3.55 -6.45 -9.67
C GLY A 17 3.05 -5.18 -8.99
N ALA A 18 2.90 -4.14 -9.80
CA ALA A 18 2.17 -2.93 -9.47
C ALA A 18 1.02 -2.71 -10.45
N THR A 19 -0.05 -2.12 -9.96
CA THR A 19 -1.15 -1.62 -10.79
C THR A 19 -1.29 -0.14 -10.57
N VAL A 20 -1.16 0.64 -11.63
CA VAL A 20 -1.31 2.09 -11.60
C VAL A 20 -2.69 2.46 -12.15
N TYR A 21 -3.41 3.27 -11.38
CA TYR A 21 -4.70 3.82 -11.75
C TYR A 21 -4.60 5.34 -11.87
N THR A 22 -5.07 5.89 -12.97
CA THR A 22 -5.13 7.33 -13.25
C THR A 22 -6.47 7.68 -13.89
N ASP A 23 -6.81 8.95 -13.96
CA ASP A 23 -7.89 9.44 -14.80
C ASP A 23 -7.29 10.11 -16.04
N SER A 24 -7.74 9.71 -17.25
CA SER A 24 -7.22 10.26 -18.52
C SER A 24 -7.48 11.76 -18.69
N ASP A 25 -8.53 12.25 -18.05
CA ASP A 25 -9.05 13.60 -18.24
C ASP A 25 -8.53 14.56 -17.17
N THR A 26 -7.79 14.04 -16.18
CA THR A 26 -7.33 14.81 -15.01
C THR A 26 -5.80 14.74 -14.88
N PRO A 27 -5.09 15.87 -14.89
CA PRO A 27 -3.65 15.90 -14.64
C PRO A 27 -3.30 15.34 -13.25
N VAL A 28 -2.27 14.50 -13.18
CA VAL A 28 -1.81 13.94 -11.92
C VAL A 28 -1.02 15.01 -11.15
N LYS A 29 -1.40 15.23 -9.89
CA LYS A 29 -0.75 16.19 -8.97
C LYS A 29 0.01 15.54 -7.83
N ALA A 30 -0.32 14.30 -7.49
CA ALA A 30 0.34 13.52 -6.46
C ALA A 30 0.06 12.03 -6.66
N ALA A 31 0.85 11.18 -6.02
CA ALA A 31 0.66 9.75 -6.00
C ALA A 31 0.11 9.25 -4.66
N ILE A 32 -0.56 8.12 -4.70
CA ILE A 32 -0.96 7.35 -3.51
C ILE A 32 -0.44 5.94 -3.69
N ILE A 33 0.50 5.53 -2.86
CA ILE A 33 1.02 4.17 -2.81
C ILE A 33 0.11 3.35 -1.90
N TYR A 34 -0.50 2.31 -2.46
CA TYR A 34 -1.51 1.52 -1.77
C TYR A 34 -1.03 0.10 -1.43
N PHE A 35 -1.28 -0.30 -0.18
CA PHE A 35 -1.10 -1.67 0.31
C PHE A 35 -2.41 -2.24 0.83
N HIS A 36 -2.78 -3.43 0.34
CA HIS A 36 -4.04 -4.08 0.66
C HIS A 36 -4.08 -4.65 2.09
N GLY A 37 -5.28 -4.93 2.58
CA GLY A 37 -5.53 -5.64 3.83
C GLY A 37 -5.48 -7.16 3.67
N GLY A 38 -5.96 -7.87 4.68
CA GLY A 38 -6.05 -9.33 4.67
C GLY A 38 -5.18 -10.00 5.74
N GLY A 39 -4.88 -9.29 6.85
CA GLY A 39 -4.16 -9.87 7.99
C GLY A 39 -2.75 -10.38 7.67
N LEU A 40 -2.13 -9.91 6.59
CA LEU A 40 -0.86 -10.40 6.03
C LEU A 40 -0.94 -11.83 5.48
N LEU A 41 -2.12 -12.45 5.44
CA LEU A 41 -2.34 -13.85 5.05
C LEU A 41 -2.97 -13.99 3.67
N TYR A 42 -3.75 -13.01 3.24
CA TYR A 42 -4.46 -13.00 1.96
C TYR A 42 -4.68 -11.57 1.45
N GLY A 43 -5.27 -11.42 0.29
CA GLY A 43 -5.54 -10.15 -0.36
C GLY A 43 -4.73 -9.96 -1.64
N ARG A 44 -5.07 -8.94 -2.39
CA ARG A 44 -4.45 -8.61 -3.67
C ARG A 44 -4.37 -7.10 -3.87
N ARG A 45 -3.37 -6.61 -4.58
CA ARG A 45 -3.24 -5.18 -4.93
C ARG A 45 -4.48 -4.61 -5.65
N LYS A 46 -5.28 -5.46 -6.27
CA LYS A 46 -6.49 -5.06 -7.02
C LYS A 46 -7.76 -5.01 -6.15
N ASP A 47 -7.66 -5.31 -4.86
CA ASP A 47 -8.80 -5.30 -3.92
C ASP A 47 -9.12 -3.87 -3.45
N LEU A 48 -9.19 -2.95 -4.40
CA LEU A 48 -9.53 -1.54 -4.19
C LEU A 48 -11.01 -1.28 -4.54
N PRO A 49 -11.79 -0.68 -3.63
CA PRO A 49 -13.17 -0.32 -3.93
C PRO A 49 -13.25 0.72 -5.06
N ARG A 50 -14.06 0.44 -6.06
CA ARG A 50 -14.25 1.35 -7.21
C ARG A 50 -14.59 2.80 -6.84
N PRO A 51 -15.46 3.05 -5.82
CA PRO A 51 -15.74 4.43 -5.42
C PRO A 51 -14.47 5.21 -5.04
N HIS A 52 -13.57 4.59 -4.25
CA HIS A 52 -12.30 5.23 -3.88
C HIS A 52 -11.40 5.48 -5.08
N LEU A 53 -11.29 4.49 -5.99
CA LEU A 53 -10.53 4.66 -7.24
C LEU A 53 -11.03 5.85 -8.03
N ASN A 54 -12.33 5.92 -8.32
CA ASN A 54 -12.91 6.99 -9.11
C ASN A 54 -12.74 8.36 -8.45
N THR A 55 -13.07 8.47 -7.15
CA THR A 55 -12.99 9.74 -6.44
C THR A 55 -11.55 10.28 -6.40
N LEU A 56 -10.59 9.41 -6.08
CA LEU A 56 -9.19 9.85 -5.94
C LEU A 56 -8.55 10.16 -7.30
N THR A 57 -8.79 9.34 -8.32
CA THR A 57 -8.20 9.59 -9.64
C THR A 57 -8.80 10.82 -10.30
N GLN A 58 -10.12 11.04 -10.19
CA GLN A 58 -10.78 12.27 -10.65
C GLN A 58 -10.32 13.52 -9.88
N ALA A 59 -9.85 13.35 -8.65
CA ALA A 59 -9.24 14.44 -7.88
C ALA A 59 -7.75 14.67 -8.21
N GLY A 60 -7.19 13.97 -9.20
CA GLY A 60 -5.80 14.14 -9.66
C GLY A 60 -4.77 13.34 -8.88
N TYR A 61 -5.16 12.25 -8.22
CA TYR A 61 -4.22 11.33 -7.58
C TYR A 61 -4.01 10.09 -8.45
N ALA A 62 -2.76 9.76 -8.77
CA ALA A 62 -2.42 8.45 -9.29
C ALA A 62 -2.37 7.45 -8.13
N ILE A 63 -3.04 6.29 -8.26
CA ILE A 63 -2.98 5.24 -7.25
C ILE A 63 -2.07 4.14 -7.75
N ILE A 64 -1.00 3.83 -7.02
CA ILE A 64 -0.05 2.76 -7.31
C ILE A 64 -0.23 1.66 -6.27
N ALA A 65 -0.88 0.58 -6.65
CA ALA A 65 -1.13 -0.56 -5.79
C ALA A 65 -0.06 -1.63 -6.01
N PHE A 66 0.73 -1.94 -4.98
CA PHE A 66 1.78 -2.96 -5.02
C PHE A 66 1.31 -4.28 -4.43
N ASP A 67 1.83 -5.38 -4.99
CA ASP A 67 1.85 -6.67 -4.28
C ASP A 67 2.90 -6.62 -3.17
N TYR A 68 2.68 -7.41 -2.13
CA TYR A 68 3.67 -7.74 -1.12
C TYR A 68 3.56 -9.24 -0.75
N PRO A 69 4.64 -9.89 -0.29
CA PRO A 69 4.60 -11.31 0.06
C PRO A 69 3.75 -11.54 1.31
N LEU A 70 3.09 -12.71 1.37
CA LEU A 70 2.13 -13.05 2.41
C LEU A 70 2.66 -14.13 3.35
N ALA A 71 2.25 -14.09 4.60
CA ALA A 71 2.45 -15.16 5.56
C ALA A 71 1.55 -16.38 5.18
N PRO A 72 1.95 -17.60 5.53
CA PRO A 72 3.15 -17.98 6.26
C PRO A 72 4.41 -18.13 5.39
N ALA A 73 4.30 -17.96 4.06
CA ALA A 73 5.43 -18.08 3.14
C ALA A 73 6.51 -17.01 3.38
N ALA A 74 6.11 -15.83 3.85
CA ALA A 74 7.00 -14.73 4.24
C ALA A 74 6.84 -14.40 5.72
N LYS A 75 7.95 -14.12 6.40
CA LYS A 75 7.95 -13.55 7.75
C LYS A 75 7.73 -12.03 7.69
N LEU A 76 7.30 -11.43 8.79
CA LEU A 76 7.01 -9.99 8.88
C LEU A 76 8.19 -9.12 8.41
N GLU A 77 9.40 -9.47 8.78
CA GLU A 77 10.61 -8.75 8.35
C GLU A 77 10.73 -8.71 6.82
N MET A 78 10.51 -9.85 6.14
CA MET A 78 10.53 -9.93 4.68
C MET A 78 9.40 -9.08 4.06
N ILE A 79 8.21 -9.11 4.65
CA ILE A 79 7.07 -8.29 4.19
C ILE A 79 7.41 -6.81 4.32
N MET A 80 7.98 -6.39 5.45
CA MET A 80 8.37 -5.00 5.68
C MET A 80 9.45 -4.52 4.72
N ASN A 81 10.50 -5.31 4.54
CA ASN A 81 11.57 -4.98 3.59
C ASN A 81 11.04 -4.85 2.16
N ASP A 82 10.06 -5.68 1.78
CA ASP A 82 9.44 -5.60 0.47
C ASP A 82 8.56 -4.35 0.31
N VAL A 83 7.80 -3.98 1.35
CA VAL A 83 7.01 -2.75 1.37
C VAL A 83 7.91 -1.51 1.25
N GLU A 84 8.99 -1.45 2.01
CA GLU A 84 9.98 -0.37 1.93
C GLU A 84 10.64 -0.30 0.53
N SER A 85 11.01 -1.45 -0.03
CA SER A 85 11.51 -1.56 -1.41
C SER A 85 10.49 -1.07 -2.44
N SER A 86 9.19 -1.33 -2.26
CA SER A 86 8.14 -0.83 -3.16
C SER A 86 8.03 0.68 -3.13
N ILE A 87 8.12 1.27 -1.94
CA ILE A 87 8.07 2.73 -1.76
C ILE A 87 9.30 3.37 -2.43
N GLN A 88 10.49 2.83 -2.17
CA GLN A 88 11.71 3.32 -2.80
C GLN A 88 11.65 3.15 -4.33
N TYR A 89 11.14 2.02 -4.83
CA TYR A 89 10.95 1.81 -6.26
C TYR A 89 10.06 2.89 -6.90
N TYR A 90 8.97 3.27 -6.24
CA TYR A 90 8.16 4.40 -6.71
C TYR A 90 8.96 5.70 -6.78
N ILE A 91 9.74 6.01 -5.75
CA ILE A 91 10.53 7.25 -5.71
C ILE A 91 11.52 7.29 -6.89
N ASP A 92 12.17 6.17 -7.18
CA ASP A 92 13.20 6.07 -8.21
C ASP A 92 12.64 5.98 -9.64
N HIS A 93 11.38 5.51 -9.81
CA HIS A 93 10.77 5.20 -11.11
C HIS A 93 9.40 5.87 -11.32
N SER A 94 9.12 6.97 -10.60
CA SER A 94 7.82 7.64 -10.66
C SER A 94 7.43 8.07 -12.08
N ASP A 95 8.39 8.52 -12.90
CA ASP A 95 8.16 8.97 -14.28
C ASP A 95 7.78 7.82 -15.22
N GLU A 96 8.26 6.61 -14.95
CA GLU A 96 7.91 5.40 -15.71
C GLU A 96 6.51 4.90 -15.34
N LEU A 97 6.20 4.93 -14.04
CA LEU A 97 4.91 4.48 -13.50
C LEU A 97 3.79 5.45 -13.85
N ILE A 98 4.06 6.74 -13.70
CA ILE A 98 3.10 7.82 -13.97
C ILE A 98 3.65 8.63 -15.12
N LYS A 99 3.16 8.42 -16.33
CA LYS A 99 3.52 9.24 -17.47
C LYS A 99 3.01 10.68 -17.27
N ASN A 100 3.76 11.49 -16.54
CA ASN A 100 3.43 12.89 -16.33
C ASN A 100 4.45 13.79 -17.02
N PRO A 101 4.11 14.44 -18.15
CA PRO A 101 5.03 15.31 -18.88
C PRO A 101 5.35 16.64 -18.18
N LYS A 102 4.80 16.92 -16.98
CA LYS A 102 4.91 18.23 -16.33
C LYS A 102 5.77 18.29 -15.07
N SER A 103 6.35 17.20 -14.60
CA SER A 103 7.28 17.26 -13.46
C SER A 103 8.70 17.56 -13.94
N SER A 104 9.02 18.83 -14.14
CA SER A 104 10.39 19.28 -14.41
C SER A 104 11.28 19.33 -13.15
N GLU A 105 10.74 19.03 -11.97
CA GLU A 105 11.46 19.15 -10.68
C GLU A 105 11.14 17.97 -9.74
N GLY A 106 11.78 16.81 -9.98
CA GLY A 106 11.75 15.68 -9.04
C GLY A 106 10.49 14.82 -9.08
N SER A 107 10.44 13.79 -8.25
CA SER A 107 9.28 12.90 -8.11
C SER A 107 8.06 13.64 -7.54
N LEU A 108 6.86 13.29 -8.01
CA LEU A 108 5.61 13.82 -7.46
C LEU A 108 5.50 13.55 -5.95
N PRO A 109 4.91 14.47 -5.16
CA PRO A 109 4.61 14.17 -3.77
C PRO A 109 3.73 12.93 -3.67
N TYR A 110 3.97 12.09 -2.66
CA TYR A 110 3.22 10.85 -2.50
C TYR A 110 2.69 10.67 -1.08
N PHE A 111 1.60 9.92 -1.00
CA PHE A 111 0.97 9.49 0.24
C PHE A 111 1.02 7.96 0.33
N LEU A 112 1.07 7.44 1.55
CA LEU A 112 0.88 6.02 1.80
C LEU A 112 -0.59 5.78 2.17
N TRP A 113 -1.19 4.76 1.56
CA TRP A 113 -2.55 4.35 1.90
C TRP A 113 -2.60 2.85 2.16
N GLY A 114 -3.07 2.50 3.32
CA GLY A 114 -3.27 1.11 3.68
C GLY A 114 -4.63 0.85 4.31
N ARG A 115 -5.11 -0.37 4.14
CA ARG A 115 -6.33 -0.87 4.75
C ARG A 115 -6.01 -2.04 5.66
N SER A 116 -6.47 -2.03 6.93
CA SER A 116 -6.24 -3.11 7.90
C SER A 116 -4.73 -3.42 8.01
N ALA A 117 -4.30 -4.64 7.68
CA ALA A 117 -2.88 -5.01 7.66
C ALA A 117 -2.03 -4.07 6.80
N GLY A 118 -2.52 -3.64 5.64
CA GLY A 118 -1.82 -2.65 4.79
C GLY A 118 -1.63 -1.30 5.47
N ALA A 119 -2.58 -0.86 6.30
CA ALA A 119 -2.43 0.36 7.09
C ALA A 119 -1.34 0.22 8.17
N TYR A 120 -1.26 -0.93 8.83
CA TYR A 120 -0.17 -1.27 9.73
C TYR A 120 1.19 -1.22 9.02
N LEU A 121 1.30 -1.80 7.83
CA LEU A 121 2.52 -1.75 7.01
C LEU A 121 2.91 -0.32 6.65
N CYS A 122 1.96 0.52 6.24
CA CYS A 122 2.20 1.93 5.93
C CYS A 122 2.72 2.72 7.14
N LEU A 123 2.14 2.52 8.32
CA LEU A 123 2.55 3.20 9.55
C LEU A 123 3.99 2.84 9.94
N ILE A 124 4.34 1.54 9.89
CA ILE A 124 5.70 1.10 10.19
C ILE A 124 6.69 1.58 9.15
N ALA A 125 6.36 1.47 7.86
CA ALA A 125 7.22 1.91 6.78
C ALA A 125 7.53 3.41 6.88
N ALA A 126 6.53 4.25 7.21
CA ALA A 126 6.73 5.67 7.41
C ALA A 126 7.56 6.00 8.67
N ALA A 127 7.41 5.19 9.74
CA ALA A 127 8.14 5.41 10.99
C ALA A 127 9.61 4.96 10.95
N LYS A 128 9.92 3.93 10.16
CA LYS A 128 11.25 3.30 10.12
C LYS A 128 12.01 3.58 8.83
N GLY A 129 11.31 3.84 7.74
CA GLY A 129 11.92 3.97 6.42
C GLY A 129 12.81 5.21 6.31
N THR A 130 13.97 5.02 5.69
CA THR A 130 14.89 6.09 5.33
C THR A 130 14.81 6.31 3.83
N TYR A 131 13.76 7.01 3.40
CA TYR A 131 13.53 7.29 1.99
C TYR A 131 14.23 8.56 1.55
N THR A 132 14.65 8.65 0.28
CA THR A 132 15.21 9.87 -0.30
C THR A 132 14.17 10.99 -0.39
N GLN A 133 12.89 10.62 -0.40
CA GLN A 133 11.76 11.55 -0.27
C GLN A 133 10.77 10.98 0.76
N ALA A 134 10.46 11.74 1.80
CA ALA A 134 9.47 11.33 2.80
C ALA A 134 8.04 11.38 2.22
N PRO A 135 7.13 10.49 2.65
CA PRO A 135 5.73 10.58 2.28
C PRO A 135 5.10 11.87 2.83
N ALA A 136 4.27 12.52 2.03
CA ALA A 136 3.55 13.73 2.43
C ALA A 136 2.45 13.47 3.48
N GLY A 137 2.03 12.21 3.63
CA GLY A 137 1.05 11.81 4.63
C GLY A 137 0.66 10.34 4.51
N ILE A 138 -0.18 9.88 5.45
CA ILE A 138 -0.64 8.50 5.54
C ILE A 138 -2.15 8.46 5.66
N LEU A 139 -2.82 7.64 4.83
CA LEU A 139 -4.22 7.27 4.98
C LEU A 139 -4.28 5.88 5.61
N SER A 140 -4.47 5.85 6.92
CA SER A 140 -4.59 4.59 7.68
C SER A 140 -6.05 4.22 7.86
N TYR A 141 -6.54 3.22 7.12
CA TYR A 141 -7.91 2.74 7.23
C TYR A 141 -7.95 1.51 8.15
N TYR A 142 -8.52 1.68 9.35
CA TYR A 142 -8.73 0.63 10.36
C TYR A 142 -7.51 -0.29 10.58
N GLY A 143 -6.32 0.28 10.51
CA GLY A 143 -5.06 -0.41 10.83
C GLY A 143 -4.76 -0.42 12.31
N TYR A 144 -3.87 -1.31 12.71
CA TYR A 144 -3.34 -1.32 14.06
C TYR A 144 -2.32 -0.18 14.22
N GLY A 145 -2.67 0.83 15.00
CA GLY A 145 -1.75 1.92 15.37
C GLY A 145 -0.96 1.66 16.65
N PHE A 146 -1.36 0.64 17.43
CA PHE A 146 -0.78 0.36 18.73
C PHE A 146 -0.80 -1.15 19.03
N LEU A 147 0.37 -1.76 19.17
CA LEU A 147 0.54 -3.20 19.41
C LEU A 147 1.28 -3.51 20.72
N CYS A 148 1.36 -2.54 21.64
CA CYS A 148 2.06 -2.71 22.90
C CYS A 148 1.18 -3.29 24.02
N ASP A 149 -0.12 -3.35 23.82
CA ASP A 149 -1.09 -3.91 24.74
C ASP A 149 -1.24 -5.43 24.59
N ASN A 150 -1.86 -6.06 25.59
CA ASN A 150 -2.13 -7.50 25.56
C ASN A 150 -3.38 -7.89 24.76
N TRP A 151 -4.20 -6.93 24.33
CA TRP A 151 -5.47 -7.20 23.67
C TRP A 151 -5.35 -8.08 22.40
N PHE A 152 -4.22 -8.06 21.72
CA PHE A 152 -3.97 -8.88 20.53
C PHE A 152 -3.30 -10.23 20.86
N LYS A 153 -2.82 -10.42 22.10
CA LYS A 153 -2.23 -11.68 22.59
C LYS A 153 -3.25 -12.56 23.29
N GLU A 154 -4.28 -11.96 23.86
CA GLU A 154 -5.31 -12.65 24.63
C GLU A 154 -6.63 -12.62 23.86
N PRO A 155 -7.33 -13.76 23.70
CA PRO A 155 -8.64 -13.78 23.09
C PRO A 155 -9.62 -12.93 23.90
N SER A 156 -10.47 -12.16 23.23
CA SER A 156 -11.49 -11.38 23.93
C SER A 156 -12.43 -12.29 24.73
N ARG A 157 -12.95 -11.80 25.86
CA ARG A 157 -13.90 -12.56 26.68
C ARG A 157 -15.09 -13.07 25.86
N HIS A 158 -15.56 -12.29 24.89
CA HIS A 158 -16.64 -12.68 23.99
C HIS A 158 -16.29 -13.96 23.22
N TYR A 159 -15.11 -14.02 22.61
CA TYR A 159 -14.69 -15.24 21.87
C TYR A 159 -14.48 -16.44 22.79
N CYS A 160 -14.09 -16.23 24.05
CA CYS A 160 -13.95 -17.32 25.02
C CYS A 160 -15.29 -17.96 25.41
N THR A 161 -16.41 -17.27 25.18
CA THR A 161 -17.77 -17.79 25.44
C THR A 161 -18.41 -18.49 24.26
N LEU A 162 -17.81 -18.39 23.07
CA LEU A 162 -18.32 -19.06 21.87
C LEU A 162 -17.97 -20.56 21.86
N PRO A 163 -18.81 -21.40 21.23
CA PRO A 163 -18.49 -22.80 21.03
C PRO A 163 -17.16 -22.95 20.28
N LYS A 164 -16.32 -23.86 20.74
CA LYS A 164 -15.09 -24.19 20.02
C LYS A 164 -15.48 -24.77 18.65
N VAL A 165 -14.95 -24.20 17.59
CA VAL A 165 -15.06 -24.78 16.25
C VAL A 165 -14.24 -26.06 16.25
N PRO A 166 -14.77 -27.20 15.80
CA PRO A 166 -14.06 -28.48 15.75
C PRO A 166 -12.85 -28.44 14.83
#